data_c94ad1e792d6df66b3f2c4fd54957c71
#
_entry.id   c94ad1e792d6df66b3f2c4fd54957c71
#
_cell.length_a   1.000
_cell.length_b   1.000
_cell.length_c   1.000
_cell.angle_alpha   90.00
_cell.angle_beta   90.00
_cell.angle_gamma   90.00
#
_symmetry.space_group_name_H-M   'P 1'
#
loop_
_entity.id
_entity.type
_entity.pdbx_description
1 polymer ?
#
loop_
_entity_poly.entity_id
_entity_poly.type
_entity_poly.pdbx_seq_one_letter_code
_entity_poly.pdbx_strand_id
1 'polypeptide(L)'
;LGLQTREDSMRSIQHYINGQSVGIATQKTHAVLNPATEEQVAEIQHATSEEVNQAVAAAKAALSDWSEASIAHRTKLLYKFRNLVLENEHYIAELITEEHGKVHSDAKGEVARGIENIEYACGFAETLKGSYSEQASTGVDVYTIRQPVGVCVGITPFNFPVMVPLWMFPNAIACGNTFILKPSDRNPSAPEFIIKLMNEAGFPKGVVNLINGGAETVNQLLSHDDIDAVSFVGSTPV
;
A
#
# COMPACT_ATOMS: atom_id res chain seq x y z
N LEU A 1 0.64 -19.74 17.85
CA LEU A 1 1.89 -19.29 18.47
C LEU A 1 3.02 -20.21 18.01
N GLY A 2 3.47 -20.06 16.78
CA GLY A 2 4.62 -20.76 16.22
C GLY A 2 5.66 -19.72 15.91
N LEU A 3 6.75 -19.70 16.67
CA LEU A 3 8.02 -19.20 16.24
C LEU A 3 8.37 -19.94 14.94
N GLN A 4 8.16 -19.29 13.79
CA GLN A 4 8.79 -19.75 12.55
C GLN A 4 10.29 -19.65 12.75
N THR A 5 10.90 -20.82 12.94
CA THR A 5 12.36 -20.97 12.83
C THR A 5 12.78 -20.32 11.51
N ARG A 6 13.76 -19.40 11.58
CA ARG A 6 14.50 -18.93 10.41
C ARG A 6 14.97 -20.16 9.62
N GLU A 7 14.22 -20.57 8.61
CA GLU A 7 14.80 -21.28 7.50
C GLU A 7 15.57 -20.22 6.70
N ASP A 8 16.85 -20.43 6.51
CA ASP A 8 17.78 -19.63 5.69
C ASP A 8 17.43 -19.70 4.18
N SER A 9 16.17 -19.75 3.85
CA SER A 9 15.72 -19.73 2.46
C SER A 9 15.55 -18.28 2.01
N MET A 10 16.29 -17.91 0.97
CA MET A 10 16.18 -16.63 0.28
C MET A 10 14.71 -16.30 -0.02
N ARG A 11 14.23 -15.12 0.41
CA ARG A 11 12.84 -14.72 0.19
C ARG A 11 12.59 -14.44 -1.29
N SER A 12 11.48 -14.95 -1.82
CA SER A 12 10.99 -14.61 -3.16
C SER A 12 9.81 -13.65 -3.03
N ILE A 13 10.01 -12.40 -3.43
CA ILE A 13 9.02 -11.33 -3.30
C ILE A 13 8.12 -11.31 -4.53
N GLN A 14 6.83 -11.47 -4.28
CA GLN A 14 5.81 -11.57 -5.31
C GLN A 14 4.95 -10.30 -5.42
N HIS A 15 4.25 -10.16 -6.53
CA HIS A 15 3.13 -9.22 -6.61
C HIS A 15 2.01 -9.70 -5.70
N TYR A 16 1.15 -8.78 -5.27
CA TYR A 16 -0.06 -9.11 -4.53
C TYR A 16 -1.27 -8.53 -5.26
N ILE A 17 -2.01 -9.39 -5.94
CA ILE A 17 -3.10 -8.99 -6.82
C ILE A 17 -4.37 -9.73 -6.40
N ASN A 18 -5.46 -8.99 -6.23
CA ASN A 18 -6.77 -9.55 -5.91
C ASN A 18 -6.76 -10.52 -4.70
N GLY A 19 -6.03 -10.16 -3.66
CA GLY A 19 -5.94 -10.96 -2.43
C GLY A 19 -5.05 -12.20 -2.51
N GLN A 20 -4.19 -12.29 -3.51
CA GLN A 20 -3.30 -13.44 -3.73
C GLN A 20 -1.89 -12.99 -4.11
N SER A 21 -0.89 -13.74 -3.66
CA SER A 21 0.47 -13.61 -4.16
C SER A 21 0.54 -14.13 -5.59
N VAL A 22 1.10 -13.33 -6.50
CA VAL A 22 1.22 -13.63 -7.92
C VAL A 22 2.67 -13.49 -8.33
N GLY A 23 3.22 -14.48 -9.02
CA GLY A 23 4.54 -14.48 -9.60
C GLY A 23 4.65 -15.59 -10.64
N ILE A 24 5.41 -15.33 -11.70
CA ILE A 24 5.64 -16.30 -12.77
C ILE A 24 7.04 -16.90 -12.58
N ALA A 25 7.11 -18.19 -12.28
CA ALA A 25 8.35 -18.93 -11.98
C ALA A 25 9.45 -18.82 -13.07
N THR A 26 9.09 -18.41 -14.29
CA THR A 26 10.00 -18.29 -15.45
C THR A 26 10.49 -16.87 -15.71
N GLN A 27 10.03 -15.87 -14.95
CA GLN A 27 10.49 -14.48 -15.13
C GLN A 27 11.88 -14.29 -14.55
N LYS A 28 12.59 -13.32 -15.15
CA LYS A 28 13.89 -12.87 -14.64
C LYS A 28 13.69 -12.21 -13.27
N THR A 29 14.41 -12.70 -12.28
CA THR A 29 14.46 -12.10 -10.95
C THR A 29 15.58 -11.06 -10.85
N HIS A 30 15.43 -10.12 -9.92
CA HIS A 30 16.42 -9.14 -9.52
C HIS A 30 16.81 -9.38 -8.07
N ALA A 31 18.10 -9.34 -7.78
CA ALA A 31 18.60 -9.52 -6.42
C ALA A 31 18.25 -8.32 -5.53
N VAL A 32 17.80 -8.61 -4.31
CA VAL A 32 17.67 -7.64 -3.22
C VAL A 32 18.83 -7.89 -2.27
N LEU A 33 19.66 -6.88 -2.06
CA LEU A 33 20.89 -7.01 -1.30
C LEU A 33 20.76 -6.35 0.08
N ASN A 34 21.39 -6.96 1.07
CA ASN A 34 21.69 -6.28 2.32
C ASN A 34 22.85 -5.30 2.07
N PRO A 35 22.65 -3.98 2.23
CA PRO A 35 23.67 -3.00 1.89
C PRO A 35 24.87 -2.99 2.86
N ALA A 36 24.77 -3.65 4.01
CA ALA A 36 25.85 -3.74 4.98
C ALA A 36 26.79 -4.94 4.72
N THR A 37 26.25 -6.04 4.16
CA THR A 37 27.01 -7.29 3.94
C THR A 37 27.19 -7.61 2.47
N GLU A 38 26.47 -6.93 1.57
CA GLU A 38 26.38 -7.21 0.13
C GLU A 38 25.80 -8.60 -0.19
N GLU A 39 25.28 -9.32 0.79
CA GLU A 39 24.64 -10.61 0.60
C GLU A 39 23.23 -10.44 0.01
N GLN A 40 22.85 -11.36 -0.86
CA GLN A 40 21.49 -11.42 -1.38
C GLN A 40 20.55 -12.00 -0.32
N VAL A 41 19.56 -11.20 0.08
CA VAL A 41 18.58 -11.56 1.14
C VAL A 41 17.20 -11.87 0.58
N ALA A 42 16.92 -11.40 -0.63
CA ALA A 42 15.69 -11.70 -1.33
C ALA A 42 15.89 -11.60 -2.85
N GLU A 43 14.90 -12.05 -3.59
CA GLU A 43 14.74 -11.81 -5.02
C GLU A 43 13.36 -11.24 -5.32
N ILE A 44 13.26 -10.41 -6.35
CA ILE A 44 12.04 -9.75 -6.77
C ILE A 44 11.84 -9.89 -8.27
N GLN A 45 10.60 -10.05 -8.70
CA GLN A 45 10.21 -10.00 -10.11
C GLN A 45 9.64 -8.62 -10.44
N HIS A 46 9.93 -8.11 -11.64
CA HIS A 46 9.27 -6.93 -12.18
C HIS A 46 8.02 -7.33 -12.92
N ALA A 47 6.94 -6.60 -12.71
CA ALA A 47 5.65 -6.89 -13.32
C ALA A 47 5.70 -6.77 -14.86
N THR A 48 5.05 -7.70 -15.51
CA THR A 48 4.69 -7.61 -16.92
C THR A 48 3.52 -6.64 -17.12
N SER A 49 3.29 -6.20 -18.35
CA SER A 49 2.11 -5.39 -18.68
C SER A 49 0.80 -6.11 -18.36
N GLU A 50 0.77 -7.43 -18.49
CA GLU A 50 -0.40 -8.24 -18.15
C GLU A 50 -0.68 -8.21 -16.64
N GLU A 51 0.34 -8.33 -15.79
CA GLU A 51 0.18 -8.26 -14.33
C GLU A 51 -0.23 -6.85 -13.87
N VAL A 52 0.28 -5.79 -14.53
CA VAL A 52 -0.19 -4.42 -14.29
C VAL A 52 -1.68 -4.30 -14.62
N ASN A 53 -2.10 -4.78 -15.80
CA ASN A 53 -3.51 -4.76 -16.20
C ASN A 53 -4.39 -5.57 -15.25
N GLN A 54 -3.93 -6.73 -14.77
CA GLN A 54 -4.65 -7.54 -13.80
C GLN A 54 -4.82 -6.83 -12.46
N ALA A 55 -3.81 -6.11 -11.97
CA ALA A 55 -3.90 -5.33 -10.73
C ALA A 55 -4.89 -4.16 -10.87
N VAL A 56 -4.87 -3.46 -11.99
CA VAL A 56 -5.81 -2.36 -12.28
C VAL A 56 -7.24 -2.90 -12.41
N ALA A 57 -7.42 -3.99 -13.13
CA ALA A 57 -8.74 -4.63 -13.29
C ALA A 57 -9.29 -5.11 -11.93
N ALA A 58 -8.44 -5.68 -11.06
CA ALA A 58 -8.83 -6.10 -9.72
C ALA A 58 -9.24 -4.91 -8.84
N ALA A 59 -8.48 -3.81 -8.89
CA ALA A 59 -8.80 -2.58 -8.17
C ALA A 59 -10.12 -1.95 -8.66
N LYS A 60 -10.32 -1.89 -9.97
CA LYS A 60 -11.55 -1.37 -10.60
C LYS A 60 -12.77 -2.23 -10.25
N ALA A 61 -12.63 -3.55 -10.27
CA ALA A 61 -13.72 -4.45 -9.90
C ALA A 61 -14.12 -4.32 -8.41
N ALA A 62 -13.17 -4.11 -7.51
CA ALA A 62 -13.42 -3.94 -6.09
C ALA A 62 -14.00 -2.56 -5.74
N LEU A 63 -13.81 -1.56 -6.59
CA LEU A 63 -14.18 -0.16 -6.32
C LEU A 63 -15.66 0.02 -6.03
N SER A 64 -16.54 -0.61 -6.81
CA SER A 64 -18.00 -0.46 -6.66
C SER A 64 -18.45 -0.78 -5.25
N ASP A 65 -18.14 -1.98 -4.77
CA ASP A 65 -18.59 -2.44 -3.45
C ASP A 65 -17.86 -1.70 -2.32
N TRP A 66 -16.57 -1.38 -2.52
CA TRP A 66 -15.78 -0.68 -1.51
C TRP A 66 -16.19 0.78 -1.34
N SER A 67 -16.51 1.49 -2.41
CA SER A 67 -16.99 2.87 -2.36
C SER A 67 -18.34 3.02 -1.65
N GLU A 68 -19.21 2.02 -1.77
CA GLU A 68 -20.51 1.94 -1.11
C GLU A 68 -20.43 1.42 0.34
N ALA A 69 -19.29 0.85 0.74
CA ALA A 69 -19.11 0.40 2.11
C ALA A 69 -19.17 1.58 3.09
N SER A 70 -19.89 1.40 4.21
CA SER A 70 -20.02 2.48 5.19
C SER A 70 -18.66 2.90 5.76
N ILE A 71 -18.51 4.17 6.14
CA ILE A 71 -17.31 4.70 6.78
C ILE A 71 -16.97 3.86 8.02
N ALA A 72 -17.96 3.49 8.82
CA ALA A 72 -17.77 2.66 10.01
C ALA A 72 -17.21 1.26 9.68
N HIS A 73 -17.61 0.66 8.55
CA HIS A 73 -17.04 -0.62 8.10
C HIS A 73 -15.57 -0.45 7.68
N ARG A 74 -15.26 0.56 6.88
CA ARG A 74 -13.89 0.84 6.42
C ARG A 74 -12.95 1.13 7.60
N THR A 75 -13.34 1.99 8.53
CA THR A 75 -12.54 2.32 9.71
C THR A 75 -12.35 1.14 10.66
N LYS A 76 -13.35 0.27 10.82
CA LYS A 76 -13.21 -0.97 11.60
C LYS A 76 -12.08 -1.87 11.06
N LEU A 77 -11.96 -2.00 9.74
CA LEU A 77 -10.88 -2.77 9.11
C LEU A 77 -9.53 -2.07 9.28
N LEU A 78 -9.48 -0.74 9.19
CA LEU A 78 -8.26 0.03 9.45
C LEU A 78 -7.77 -0.13 10.90
N TYR A 79 -8.66 -0.16 11.89
CA TYR A 79 -8.28 -0.45 13.29
C TYR A 79 -7.68 -1.84 13.44
N LYS A 80 -8.23 -2.87 12.78
CA LYS A 80 -7.65 -4.21 12.80
C LYS A 80 -6.27 -4.22 12.15
N PHE A 81 -6.13 -3.58 11.00
CA PHE A 81 -4.85 -3.45 10.31
C PHE A 81 -3.81 -2.73 11.17
N ARG A 82 -4.19 -1.62 11.80
CA ARG A 82 -3.34 -0.89 12.74
C ARG A 82 -2.79 -1.80 13.84
N ASN A 83 -3.65 -2.64 14.44
CA ASN A 83 -3.23 -3.56 15.49
C ASN A 83 -2.26 -4.62 14.97
N LEU A 84 -2.53 -5.20 13.80
CA LEU A 84 -1.62 -6.16 13.17
C LEU A 84 -0.25 -5.54 12.84
N VAL A 85 -0.20 -4.30 12.36
CA VAL A 85 1.08 -3.61 12.12
C VAL A 85 1.82 -3.39 13.43
N LEU A 86 1.13 -2.96 14.50
CA LEU A 86 1.74 -2.78 15.81
C LEU A 86 2.27 -4.09 16.40
N GLU A 87 1.51 -5.17 16.32
CA GLU A 87 1.90 -6.51 16.79
C GLU A 87 3.14 -7.05 16.06
N ASN A 88 3.33 -6.63 14.81
CA ASN A 88 4.45 -7.04 13.97
C ASN A 88 5.55 -5.96 13.82
N GLU A 89 5.51 -4.88 14.61
CA GLU A 89 6.44 -3.74 14.52
C GLU A 89 7.91 -4.19 14.48
N HIS A 90 8.27 -5.13 15.34
CA HIS A 90 9.64 -5.62 15.44
C HIS A 90 10.09 -6.32 14.16
N TYR A 91 9.29 -7.23 13.63
CA TYR A 91 9.59 -7.96 12.40
C TYR A 91 9.65 -7.03 11.17
N ILE A 92 8.73 -6.08 11.07
CA ILE A 92 8.75 -5.07 10.00
C ILE A 92 10.04 -4.25 10.08
N ALA A 93 10.46 -3.85 11.28
CA ALA A 93 11.71 -3.11 11.47
C ALA A 93 12.95 -3.95 11.13
N GLU A 94 12.95 -5.26 11.40
CA GLU A 94 14.02 -6.18 10.96
C GLU A 94 14.13 -6.22 9.44
N LEU A 95 13.03 -6.36 8.72
CA LEU A 95 13.00 -6.35 7.25
C LEU A 95 13.56 -5.03 6.69
N ILE A 96 13.17 -3.90 7.29
CA ILE A 96 13.70 -2.58 6.90
C ILE A 96 15.20 -2.51 7.14
N THR A 97 15.68 -2.92 8.32
CA THR A 97 17.10 -2.88 8.65
C THR A 97 17.92 -3.74 7.68
N GLU A 98 17.43 -4.92 7.36
CA GLU A 98 18.12 -5.87 6.49
C GLU A 98 18.25 -5.37 5.04
N GLU A 99 17.20 -4.79 4.47
CA GLU A 99 17.20 -4.37 3.06
C GLU A 99 17.58 -2.89 2.85
N HIS A 100 17.43 -2.04 3.87
CA HIS A 100 17.78 -0.62 3.77
C HIS A 100 19.12 -0.29 4.43
N GLY A 101 19.52 -1.01 5.46
CA GLY A 101 20.74 -0.75 6.23
C GLY A 101 20.59 0.30 7.34
N LYS A 102 19.41 0.87 7.59
CA LYS A 102 19.21 1.76 8.74
C LYS A 102 19.21 0.94 10.05
N VAL A 103 19.64 1.57 11.14
CA VAL A 103 19.65 0.93 12.45
C VAL A 103 18.24 0.56 12.90
N HIS A 104 18.11 -0.52 13.65
CA HIS A 104 16.80 -1.06 14.04
C HIS A 104 15.91 -0.06 14.81
N SER A 105 16.51 0.80 15.64
CA SER A 105 15.76 1.87 16.34
C SER A 105 15.11 2.86 15.39
N ASP A 106 15.81 3.24 14.31
CA ASP A 106 15.26 4.15 13.30
C ASP A 106 14.18 3.47 12.45
N ALA A 107 14.37 2.17 12.15
CA ALA A 107 13.37 1.37 11.47
C ALA A 107 12.08 1.26 12.30
N LYS A 108 12.18 1.04 13.63
CA LYS A 108 11.03 1.09 14.54
C LYS A 108 10.37 2.47 14.56
N GLY A 109 11.15 3.55 14.60
CA GLY A 109 10.63 4.92 14.52
C GLY A 109 9.88 5.19 13.21
N GLU A 110 10.33 4.60 12.11
CA GLU A 110 9.63 4.66 10.82
C GLU A 110 8.27 3.95 10.89
N VAL A 111 8.22 2.72 11.42
CA VAL A 111 6.98 1.94 11.57
C VAL A 111 6.00 2.67 12.48
N ALA A 112 6.47 3.23 13.61
CA ALA A 112 5.63 3.99 14.54
C ALA A 112 4.94 5.18 13.85
N ARG A 113 5.67 5.95 13.02
CA ARG A 113 5.09 7.04 12.23
C ARG A 113 4.10 6.55 11.17
N GLY A 114 4.34 5.38 10.60
CA GLY A 114 3.37 4.72 9.72
C GLY A 114 2.07 4.40 10.46
N ILE A 115 2.16 3.88 11.68
CA ILE A 115 1.01 3.57 12.54
C ILE A 115 0.21 4.84 12.85
N GLU A 116 0.86 5.98 13.18
CA GLU A 116 0.19 7.26 13.40
C GLU A 116 -0.67 7.69 12.19
N ASN A 117 -0.21 7.42 10.96
CA ASN A 117 -0.99 7.69 9.76
C ASN A 117 -2.19 6.75 9.58
N ILE A 118 -2.05 5.47 9.94
CA ILE A 118 -3.21 4.56 9.96
C ILE A 118 -4.23 5.05 10.99
N GLU A 119 -3.79 5.48 12.17
CA GLU A 119 -4.66 6.04 13.22
C GLU A 119 -5.38 7.30 12.75
N TYR A 120 -4.68 8.19 12.02
CA TYR A 120 -5.30 9.35 11.39
C TYR A 120 -6.39 8.92 10.40
N ALA A 121 -6.14 7.92 9.55
CA ALA A 121 -7.12 7.39 8.61
C ALA A 121 -8.35 6.76 9.31
N CYS A 122 -8.16 6.16 10.50
CA CYS A 122 -9.27 5.66 11.32
C CYS A 122 -10.24 6.77 11.75
N GLY A 123 -9.78 8.03 11.83
CA GLY A 123 -10.59 9.21 12.18
C GLY A 123 -11.35 9.84 11.01
N PHE A 124 -11.30 9.31 9.80
CA PHE A 124 -11.82 9.97 8.58
C PHE A 124 -13.34 10.18 8.56
N ALA A 125 -14.10 9.57 9.47
CA ALA A 125 -15.52 9.87 9.60
C ALA A 125 -15.80 11.38 9.75
N GLU A 126 -14.94 12.11 10.47
CA GLU A 126 -15.05 13.57 10.61
C GLU A 126 -14.55 14.31 9.36
N THR A 127 -13.46 13.86 8.76
CA THR A 127 -12.85 14.50 7.58
C THR A 127 -13.75 14.40 6.34
N LEU A 128 -14.54 13.32 6.23
CA LEU A 128 -15.43 13.07 5.10
C LEU A 128 -16.76 13.78 5.20
N LYS A 129 -17.06 14.49 6.29
CA LYS A 129 -18.25 15.32 6.39
C LYS A 129 -18.24 16.42 5.32
N GLY A 130 -19.40 16.64 4.72
CA GLY A 130 -19.64 17.76 3.84
C GLY A 130 -20.05 19.01 4.62
N SER A 131 -20.41 20.07 3.88
CA SER A 131 -20.96 21.32 4.41
C SER A 131 -22.40 21.51 3.91
N TYR A 132 -23.17 22.27 4.67
CA TYR A 132 -24.53 22.69 4.30
C TYR A 132 -24.65 24.20 4.54
N SER A 133 -25.27 24.90 3.60
CA SER A 133 -25.61 26.32 3.73
C SER A 133 -27.09 26.49 3.40
N GLU A 134 -27.87 26.88 4.42
CA GLU A 134 -29.27 27.23 4.25
C GLU A 134 -29.38 28.61 3.60
N GLN A 135 -30.32 28.76 2.67
CA GLN A 135 -30.61 30.04 1.99
C GLN A 135 -29.35 30.70 1.41
N ALA A 136 -28.47 29.93 0.79
CA ALA A 136 -27.33 30.49 0.05
C ALA A 136 -27.72 31.50 -1.01
N SER A 137 -28.97 31.38 -1.52
CA SER A 137 -29.71 32.36 -2.28
C SER A 137 -31.19 32.18 -1.92
N THR A 138 -32.07 33.13 -2.30
CA THR A 138 -33.49 33.05 -1.99
C THR A 138 -34.10 31.74 -2.51
N GLY A 139 -34.53 30.88 -1.59
CA GLY A 139 -35.15 29.59 -1.90
C GLY A 139 -34.15 28.50 -2.38
N VAL A 140 -32.83 28.70 -2.17
CA VAL A 140 -31.78 27.75 -2.59
C VAL A 140 -30.90 27.38 -1.41
N ASP A 141 -30.88 26.09 -1.06
CA ASP A 141 -29.92 25.49 -0.13
C ASP A 141 -28.78 24.82 -0.91
N VAL A 142 -27.58 24.83 -0.36
CA VAL A 142 -26.39 24.23 -0.97
C VAL A 142 -25.76 23.27 0.03
N TYR A 143 -25.39 22.09 -0.45
CA TYR A 143 -24.61 21.14 0.33
C TYR A 143 -23.49 20.52 -0.51
N THR A 144 -22.43 20.07 0.17
CA THR A 144 -21.31 19.34 -0.43
C THR A 144 -21.25 17.92 0.09
N ILE A 145 -20.90 17.00 -0.77
CA ILE A 145 -20.59 15.61 -0.42
C ILE A 145 -19.17 15.28 -0.89
N ARG A 146 -18.48 14.40 -0.17
CA ARG A 146 -17.17 13.88 -0.55
C ARG A 146 -17.33 12.47 -1.07
N GLN A 147 -16.81 12.21 -2.25
CA GLN A 147 -16.87 10.91 -2.93
C GLN A 147 -15.45 10.43 -3.25
N PRO A 148 -15.21 9.11 -3.33
CA PRO A 148 -13.94 8.59 -3.81
C PRO A 148 -13.70 9.02 -5.25
N VAL A 149 -12.42 9.19 -5.63
CA VAL A 149 -12.02 9.53 -7.00
C VAL A 149 -11.93 8.29 -7.89
N GLY A 150 -11.68 7.11 -7.31
CA GLY A 150 -11.59 5.86 -8.06
C GLY A 150 -10.41 4.99 -7.71
N VAL A 151 -9.70 4.47 -8.73
CA VAL A 151 -8.49 3.67 -8.60
C VAL A 151 -7.28 4.59 -8.41
N CYS A 152 -6.61 4.47 -7.27
CA CYS A 152 -5.43 5.26 -6.93
C CYS A 152 -4.15 4.42 -7.02
N VAL A 153 -3.05 5.07 -7.39
CA VAL A 153 -1.72 4.46 -7.40
C VAL A 153 -0.80 5.20 -6.44
N GLY A 154 0.04 4.47 -5.70
CA GLY A 154 1.12 5.01 -4.90
C GLY A 154 2.47 4.52 -5.39
N ILE A 155 3.37 5.45 -5.73
CA ILE A 155 4.75 5.15 -6.11
C ILE A 155 5.65 5.66 -5.00
N THR A 156 6.41 4.76 -4.36
CA THR A 156 7.15 5.08 -3.14
C THR A 156 8.65 4.81 -3.27
N PRO A 157 9.49 5.61 -2.58
CA PRO A 157 10.94 5.51 -2.64
C PRO A 157 11.48 4.43 -1.69
N PHE A 158 12.78 4.18 -1.77
CA PHE A 158 13.47 3.19 -0.93
C PHE A 158 13.78 3.68 0.49
N ASN A 159 13.91 5.00 0.70
CA ASN A 159 14.43 5.55 1.97
C ASN A 159 13.47 5.41 3.16
N PHE A 160 12.16 5.26 2.91
CA PHE A 160 11.14 4.97 3.90
C PHE A 160 10.12 3.97 3.33
N PRO A 161 10.51 2.66 3.27
CA PRO A 161 9.72 1.64 2.57
C PRO A 161 8.38 1.33 3.23
N VAL A 162 8.18 1.72 4.48
CA VAL A 162 6.96 1.48 5.26
C VAL A 162 6.19 2.77 5.52
N MET A 163 6.87 3.81 6.01
CA MET A 163 6.21 5.06 6.38
C MET A 163 5.52 5.71 5.18
N VAL A 164 6.19 5.80 4.04
CA VAL A 164 5.63 6.47 2.86
C VAL A 164 4.43 5.74 2.28
N PRO A 165 4.44 4.41 2.06
CA PRO A 165 3.22 3.68 1.72
C PRO A 165 2.07 3.92 2.69
N LEU A 166 2.34 3.93 4.00
CA LEU A 166 1.34 4.16 5.05
C LEU A 166 0.83 5.62 5.11
N TRP A 167 1.49 6.56 4.46
CA TRP A 167 0.93 7.90 4.23
C TRP A 167 -0.12 7.92 3.13
N MET A 168 -0.06 6.98 2.19
CA MET A 168 -0.85 6.99 0.97
C MET A 168 -2.10 6.11 1.07
N PHE A 169 -1.93 4.78 1.09
CA PHE A 169 -3.05 3.88 0.91
C PHE A 169 -4.06 3.87 2.08
N PRO A 170 -3.71 4.02 3.37
CA PRO A 170 -4.72 4.05 4.42
C PRO A 170 -5.70 5.20 4.24
N ASN A 171 -5.21 6.37 3.86
CA ASN A 171 -6.03 7.56 3.60
C ASN A 171 -6.91 7.37 2.37
N ALA A 172 -6.36 6.83 1.28
CA ALA A 172 -7.10 6.57 0.05
C ALA A 172 -8.26 5.58 0.28
N ILE A 173 -7.99 4.45 0.94
CA ILE A 173 -9.02 3.42 1.18
C ILE A 173 -10.04 3.85 2.24
N ALA A 174 -9.66 4.67 3.24
CA ALA A 174 -10.60 5.28 4.18
C ALA A 174 -11.64 6.14 3.46
N CYS A 175 -11.22 6.84 2.40
CA CYS A 175 -12.09 7.63 1.53
C CYS A 175 -12.97 6.80 0.58
N GLY A 176 -12.77 5.48 0.50
CA GLY A 176 -13.53 4.59 -0.38
C GLY A 176 -12.89 4.34 -1.74
N ASN A 177 -11.65 4.79 -1.96
CA ASN A 177 -10.87 4.46 -3.15
C ASN A 177 -10.29 3.06 -3.06
N THR A 178 -9.93 2.46 -4.19
CA THR A 178 -9.02 1.31 -4.25
C THR A 178 -7.59 1.77 -4.52
N PHE A 179 -6.62 0.92 -4.22
CA PHE A 179 -5.23 1.34 -4.25
C PHE A 179 -4.30 0.28 -4.82
N ILE A 180 -3.34 0.72 -5.64
CA ILE A 180 -2.24 -0.09 -6.14
C ILE A 180 -0.93 0.51 -5.64
N LEU A 181 -0.20 -0.24 -4.82
CA LEU A 181 1.10 0.17 -4.31
C LEU A 181 2.21 -0.33 -5.24
N LYS A 182 3.07 0.57 -5.70
CA LYS A 182 4.34 0.24 -6.34
C LYS A 182 5.50 0.69 -5.44
N PRO A 183 6.02 -0.20 -4.57
CA PRO A 183 7.15 0.12 -3.71
C PRO A 183 8.47 0.15 -4.51
N SER A 184 9.56 0.57 -3.83
CA SER A 184 10.89 0.42 -4.40
C SER A 184 11.28 -1.05 -4.55
N ASP A 185 11.97 -1.38 -5.63
CA ASP A 185 12.55 -2.70 -5.89
C ASP A 185 13.81 -3.00 -5.04
N ARG A 186 14.34 -2.00 -4.34
CA ARG A 186 15.53 -2.14 -3.47
C ARG A 186 15.23 -2.78 -2.11
N ASN A 187 14.02 -2.57 -1.58
CA ASN A 187 13.62 -3.02 -0.26
C ASN A 187 12.12 -3.38 -0.21
N PRO A 188 11.72 -4.41 -0.95
CA PRO A 188 10.31 -4.74 -1.17
C PRO A 188 9.69 -5.60 -0.07
N SER A 189 10.47 -6.27 0.80
CA SER A 189 9.93 -7.25 1.76
C SER A 189 8.99 -6.64 2.79
N ALA A 190 9.33 -5.48 3.35
CA ALA A 190 8.48 -4.82 4.34
C ALA A 190 7.16 -4.32 3.73
N PRO A 191 7.13 -3.65 2.57
CA PRO A 191 5.88 -3.33 1.86
C PRO A 191 5.02 -4.55 1.54
N GLU A 192 5.61 -5.64 1.03
CA GLU A 192 4.87 -6.88 0.74
C GLU A 192 4.23 -7.45 2.00
N PHE A 193 4.97 -7.50 3.11
CA PHE A 193 4.47 -8.00 4.38
C PHE A 193 3.28 -7.17 4.89
N ILE A 194 3.37 -5.84 4.82
CA ILE A 194 2.27 -4.94 5.22
C ILE A 194 1.01 -5.20 4.39
N ILE A 195 1.12 -5.45 3.09
CA ILE A 195 -0.04 -5.76 2.25
C ILE A 195 -0.65 -7.13 2.64
N LYS A 196 0.17 -8.10 3.04
CA LYS A 196 -0.35 -9.38 3.59
C LYS A 196 -1.14 -9.16 4.89
N LEU A 197 -0.70 -8.24 5.77
CA LEU A 197 -1.45 -7.86 6.97
C LEU A 197 -2.81 -7.20 6.64
N MET A 198 -2.93 -6.50 5.51
CA MET A 198 -4.23 -5.98 5.04
C MET A 198 -5.22 -7.12 4.77
N ASN A 199 -4.77 -8.19 4.12
CA ASN A 199 -5.61 -9.37 3.88
C ASN A 199 -6.01 -10.05 5.19
N GLU A 200 -5.10 -10.16 6.15
CA GLU A 200 -5.37 -10.72 7.48
C GLU A 200 -6.37 -9.85 8.26
N ALA A 201 -6.31 -8.54 8.14
CA ALA A 201 -7.29 -7.61 8.71
C ALA A 201 -8.70 -7.81 8.14
N GLY A 202 -8.82 -8.47 6.99
CA GLY A 202 -10.08 -8.80 6.33
C GLY A 202 -10.55 -7.77 5.30
N PHE A 203 -9.64 -7.00 4.72
CA PHE A 203 -9.99 -6.13 3.58
C PHE A 203 -10.43 -6.98 2.38
N PRO A 204 -11.46 -6.52 1.64
CA PRO A 204 -11.90 -7.22 0.44
C PRO A 204 -10.78 -7.32 -0.60
N LYS A 205 -10.79 -8.43 -1.35
CA LYS A 205 -9.85 -8.65 -2.45
C LYS A 205 -9.93 -7.51 -3.46
N GLY A 206 -8.79 -7.07 -3.97
CA GLY A 206 -8.71 -5.99 -4.95
C GLY A 206 -8.73 -4.58 -4.37
N VAL A 207 -9.15 -4.36 -3.11
CA VAL A 207 -9.13 -3.02 -2.48
C VAL A 207 -7.71 -2.48 -2.39
N VAL A 208 -6.74 -3.32 -2.04
CA VAL A 208 -5.31 -2.97 -2.10
C VAL A 208 -4.56 -4.06 -2.87
N ASN A 209 -3.75 -3.63 -3.83
CA ASN A 209 -2.88 -4.48 -4.62
C ASN A 209 -1.43 -3.96 -4.51
N LEU A 210 -0.46 -4.84 -4.75
CA LEU A 210 0.95 -4.48 -4.79
C LEU A 210 1.58 -5.00 -6.07
N ILE A 211 2.25 -4.11 -6.80
CA ILE A 211 2.98 -4.41 -8.02
C ILE A 211 4.44 -4.02 -7.84
N ASN A 212 5.33 -4.96 -8.01
CA ASN A 212 6.77 -4.72 -7.99
C ASN A 212 7.28 -4.39 -9.39
N GLY A 213 8.29 -3.52 -9.47
CA GLY A 213 8.92 -3.19 -10.74
C GLY A 213 9.69 -1.88 -10.74
N GLY A 214 10.43 -1.68 -11.82
CA GLY A 214 11.24 -0.49 -12.08
C GLY A 214 10.49 0.61 -12.84
N ALA A 215 11.25 1.41 -13.60
CA ALA A 215 10.71 2.56 -14.34
C ALA A 215 9.65 2.17 -15.39
N GLU A 216 9.81 1.02 -16.05
CA GLU A 216 8.84 0.53 -17.04
C GLU A 216 7.46 0.29 -16.41
N THR A 217 7.41 -0.37 -15.26
CA THR A 217 6.18 -0.59 -14.49
C THR A 217 5.56 0.73 -14.05
N VAL A 218 6.37 1.71 -13.62
CA VAL A 218 5.89 3.06 -13.29
C VAL A 218 5.24 3.71 -14.50
N ASN A 219 5.88 3.67 -15.67
CA ASN A 219 5.34 4.27 -16.89
C ASN A 219 4.01 3.61 -17.32
N GLN A 220 3.91 2.28 -17.20
CA GLN A 220 2.67 1.56 -17.47
C GLN A 220 1.54 1.99 -16.55
N LEU A 221 1.80 2.11 -15.25
CA LEU A 221 0.81 2.59 -14.28
C LEU A 221 0.39 4.04 -14.57
N LEU A 222 1.34 4.94 -14.86
CA LEU A 222 1.05 6.36 -15.13
C LEU A 222 0.29 6.60 -16.43
N SER A 223 0.39 5.71 -17.40
CA SER A 223 -0.29 5.80 -18.70
C SER A 223 -1.57 4.96 -18.80
N HIS A 224 -1.98 4.29 -17.72
CA HIS A 224 -3.14 3.42 -17.75
C HIS A 224 -4.45 4.21 -17.61
N ASP A 225 -5.37 4.05 -18.57
CA ASP A 225 -6.62 4.81 -18.66
C ASP A 225 -7.57 4.63 -17.46
N ASP A 226 -7.48 3.50 -16.75
CA ASP A 226 -8.34 3.18 -15.60
C ASP A 226 -7.71 3.58 -14.25
N ILE A 227 -6.66 4.42 -14.23
CA ILE A 227 -6.09 5.00 -13.01
C ILE A 227 -6.53 6.46 -12.90
N ASP A 228 -7.23 6.77 -11.82
CA ASP A 228 -7.85 8.07 -11.59
C ASP A 228 -6.97 9.05 -10.82
N ALA A 229 -6.06 8.56 -9.98
CA ALA A 229 -5.17 9.41 -9.18
C ALA A 229 -3.83 8.74 -8.86
N VAL A 230 -2.79 9.56 -8.73
CA VAL A 230 -1.43 9.12 -8.39
C VAL A 230 -0.91 9.89 -7.19
N SER A 231 -0.37 9.16 -6.21
CA SER A 231 0.45 9.66 -5.12
C SER A 231 1.91 9.28 -5.38
N PHE A 232 2.80 10.26 -5.32
CA PHE A 232 4.22 10.05 -5.62
C PHE A 232 5.12 10.66 -4.55
N VAL A 233 6.09 9.90 -4.08
CA VAL A 233 7.26 10.38 -3.36
C VAL A 233 8.51 9.80 -4.01
N GLY A 234 9.43 10.65 -4.40
CA GLY A 234 10.67 10.26 -5.06
C GLY A 234 11.58 11.45 -5.31
N SER A 235 12.62 11.25 -6.11
CA SER A 235 13.53 12.33 -6.48
C SER A 235 12.97 13.19 -7.61
N THR A 236 13.41 14.45 -7.69
CA THR A 236 12.95 15.41 -8.71
C THR A 236 13.12 14.93 -10.17
N PRO A 237 14.16 14.17 -10.53
CA PRO A 237 14.29 13.66 -11.90
C PRO A 237 13.33 12.54 -12.29
N VAL A 238 12.65 11.90 -11.31
CA VAL A 238 11.67 10.83 -11.51
C VAL A 238 10.27 11.39 -11.58
#